data_b931e48eb531e3befcc609d8dc9f8bf9
#
_entry.id   b931e48eb531e3befcc609d8dc9f8bf9
#
_cell.length_a   1.000
_cell.length_b   1.000
_cell.length_c   1.000
_cell.angle_alpha   90.00
_cell.angle_beta   90.00
_cell.angle_gamma   90.00
#
_symmetry.space_group_name_H-M   'P 1'
#
loop_
_entity.id
_entity.type
_entity.pdbx_description
1 polymer ?
#
loop_
_entity_poly.entity_id
_entity_poly.type
_entity_poly.pdbx_seq_one_letter_code
_entity_poly.pdbx_strand_id
1 'polypeptide(L)'
;MTSTEGKVRELIAEEAAAWFVANREGLASKDREAFVAWLQTSPVHVEEYLAHTVIARDLRAACDYSADALEELLVRARTQPDPIASSSWAHTTRELERPRAPWRRHAAAIAAACVVGGIGWVALGTLRPIKTAEGPGAITEINLATRHGELLSRRLADSTVLHLNTDSAVTIRYSNQERLVFLHNGEADFAVTHEAGRAFRVVAGAVQVVDRGTQFDVLRERGATVVTVVEGQVAVSSSLSDGRGAVTVGGNHQVTVVEGVWPPAKAIAVDAQKTTAWLHRQIVFNHAPLDKVAAEFNRYAPKPIEIVTPGLQKLEISGVFSTDDPAAFIAFLRSLNSVRVEETATQIRVSGNPN
;
A
#
# COMPACT_ATOMS: atom_id res chain seq x y z
N MET A 1 25.03 16.59 10.61
CA MET A 1 25.64 15.25 10.43
C MET A 1 27.00 15.45 9.78
N THR A 2 28.05 14.99 10.44
CA THR A 2 29.42 15.19 9.95
C THR A 2 29.67 14.22 8.78
N SER A 3 30.54 14.63 7.85
CA SER A 3 30.88 13.84 6.63
C SER A 3 31.35 12.40 6.95
N THR A 4 31.80 12.14 8.16
CA THR A 4 32.31 10.84 8.62
C THR A 4 31.16 9.90 9.00
N GLU A 5 30.10 10.39 9.65
CA GLU A 5 28.92 9.59 10.03
C GLU A 5 28.14 9.11 8.79
N GLY A 6 28.04 9.97 7.76
CA GLY A 6 27.41 9.58 6.51
C GLY A 6 28.14 8.44 5.79
N LYS A 7 29.48 8.47 5.76
CA LYS A 7 30.30 7.41 5.14
C LYS A 7 30.22 6.07 5.90
N VAL A 8 30.15 6.12 7.22
CA VAL A 8 30.00 4.89 8.04
C VAL A 8 28.63 4.25 7.79
N ARG A 9 27.57 5.06 7.70
CA ARG A 9 26.23 4.57 7.41
C ARG A 9 26.12 3.98 6.00
N GLU A 10 26.80 4.56 5.02
CA GLU A 10 26.86 4.05 3.65
C GLU A 10 27.53 2.66 3.58
N LEU A 11 28.63 2.44 4.32
CA LEU A 11 29.28 1.14 4.42
C LEU A 11 28.37 0.09 5.07
N ILE A 12 27.66 0.46 6.15
CA ILE A 12 26.70 -0.45 6.81
C ILE A 12 25.54 -0.80 5.86
N ALA A 13 25.08 0.13 5.03
CA ALA A 13 24.04 -0.13 4.04
C ALA A 13 24.52 -1.10 2.94
N GLU A 14 25.78 -0.99 2.48
CA GLU A 14 26.36 -1.96 1.53
C GLU A 14 26.46 -3.37 2.13
N GLU A 15 26.91 -3.48 3.39
CA GLU A 15 26.97 -4.77 4.10
C GLU A 15 25.55 -5.34 4.33
N ALA A 16 24.58 -4.50 4.67
CA ALA A 16 23.18 -4.89 4.82
C ALA A 16 22.59 -5.47 3.53
N ALA A 17 22.90 -4.87 2.38
CA ALA A 17 22.50 -5.38 1.07
C ALA A 17 23.11 -6.75 0.78
N ALA A 18 24.41 -6.95 1.10
CA ALA A 18 25.07 -8.24 0.91
C ALA A 18 24.45 -9.32 1.80
N TRP A 19 24.16 -9.05 3.07
CA TRP A 19 23.47 -9.97 3.96
C TRP A 19 22.04 -10.27 3.51
N PHE A 20 21.35 -9.29 2.95
CA PHE A 20 20.01 -9.48 2.41
C PHE A 20 20.00 -10.46 1.25
N VAL A 21 20.94 -10.35 0.31
CA VAL A 21 21.08 -11.29 -0.83
C VAL A 21 21.45 -12.69 -0.32
N ALA A 22 22.42 -12.80 0.58
CA ALA A 22 22.86 -14.06 1.14
C ALA A 22 21.73 -14.81 1.89
N ASN A 23 20.90 -14.08 2.65
CA ASN A 23 19.73 -14.66 3.34
C ASN A 23 18.67 -15.21 2.36
N ARG A 24 18.51 -14.60 1.20
CA ARG A 24 17.58 -15.09 0.17
C ARG A 24 18.03 -16.38 -0.49
N GLU A 25 19.34 -16.58 -0.63
CA GLU A 25 19.93 -17.79 -1.21
C GLU A 25 20.01 -18.95 -0.21
N GLY A 26 19.78 -18.69 1.07
CA GLY A 26 19.84 -19.67 2.15
C GLY A 26 21.20 -19.70 2.82
N LEU A 27 21.33 -19.09 3.99
CA LEU A 27 22.57 -19.06 4.77
C LEU A 27 22.94 -20.44 5.32
N ALA A 28 24.20 -20.83 5.15
CA ALA A 28 24.80 -21.93 5.90
C ALA A 28 24.82 -21.61 7.41
N SER A 29 24.88 -22.63 8.27
CA SER A 29 24.83 -22.45 9.73
C SER A 29 25.91 -21.48 10.27
N LYS A 30 27.11 -21.51 9.72
CA LYS A 30 28.22 -20.62 10.06
C LYS A 30 27.93 -19.14 9.70
N ASP A 31 27.33 -18.92 8.55
CA ASP A 31 27.03 -17.59 8.04
C ASP A 31 25.86 -16.96 8.82
N ARG A 32 24.95 -17.80 9.35
CA ARG A 32 23.84 -17.34 10.20
C ARG A 32 24.32 -16.78 11.53
N GLU A 33 25.33 -17.39 12.15
CA GLU A 33 25.95 -16.85 13.38
C GLU A 33 26.64 -15.51 13.11
N ALA A 34 27.38 -15.42 11.98
CA ALA A 34 28.03 -14.17 11.57
C ALA A 34 27.01 -13.06 11.27
N PHE A 35 25.89 -13.38 10.64
CA PHE A 35 24.80 -12.45 10.39
C PHE A 35 24.17 -11.92 11.69
N VAL A 36 23.88 -12.81 12.65
CA VAL A 36 23.36 -12.40 13.95
C VAL A 36 24.35 -11.50 14.70
N ALA A 37 25.65 -11.84 14.71
CA ALA A 37 26.68 -11.03 15.32
C ALA A 37 26.78 -9.64 14.66
N TRP A 38 26.66 -9.57 13.33
CA TRP A 38 26.63 -8.32 12.58
C TRP A 38 25.43 -7.44 12.95
N LEU A 39 24.21 -8.01 13.06
CA LEU A 39 23.02 -7.27 13.52
C LEU A 39 23.16 -6.73 14.94
N GLN A 40 23.87 -7.44 15.81
CA GLN A 40 24.11 -7.03 17.21
C GLN A 40 25.15 -5.93 17.36
N THR A 41 25.88 -5.56 16.29
CA THR A 41 26.94 -4.55 16.35
C THR A 41 26.40 -3.17 16.69
N SER A 42 25.29 -2.74 16.13
CA SER A 42 24.59 -1.50 16.53
C SER A 42 23.15 -1.46 15.98
N PRO A 43 22.27 -0.62 16.55
CA PRO A 43 20.91 -0.41 16.02
C PRO A 43 20.89 0.00 14.54
N VAL A 44 21.91 0.72 14.08
CA VAL A 44 22.01 1.17 12.67
C VAL A 44 22.11 -0.01 11.70
N HIS A 45 22.81 -1.11 12.08
CA HIS A 45 22.89 -2.32 11.26
C HIS A 45 21.51 -2.96 11.07
N VAL A 46 20.69 -2.97 12.11
CA VAL A 46 19.32 -3.47 12.06
C VAL A 46 18.45 -2.57 11.18
N GLU A 47 18.56 -1.24 11.34
CA GLU A 47 17.80 -0.27 10.55
C GLU A 47 18.10 -0.42 9.05
N GLU A 48 19.38 -0.45 8.66
CA GLU A 48 19.79 -0.57 7.26
C GLU A 48 19.38 -1.94 6.66
N TYR A 49 19.50 -3.03 7.42
CA TYR A 49 19.02 -4.34 6.95
C TYR A 49 17.51 -4.37 6.72
N LEU A 50 16.73 -3.81 7.65
CA LEU A 50 15.28 -3.71 7.52
C LEU A 50 14.86 -2.82 6.35
N ALA A 51 15.59 -1.74 6.07
CA ALA A 51 15.35 -0.89 4.89
C ALA A 51 15.43 -1.69 3.58
N HIS A 52 16.42 -2.58 3.43
CA HIS A 52 16.53 -3.46 2.25
C HIS A 52 15.39 -4.48 2.18
N THR A 53 14.91 -5.00 3.31
CA THR A 53 13.76 -5.92 3.31
C THR A 53 12.46 -5.23 2.86
N VAL A 54 12.25 -3.99 3.27
CA VAL A 54 11.10 -3.15 2.86
C VAL A 54 11.16 -2.87 1.36
N ILE A 55 12.30 -2.37 0.85
CA ILE A 55 12.49 -2.07 -0.57
C ILE A 55 12.26 -3.31 -1.44
N ALA A 56 12.81 -4.47 -1.06
CA ALA A 56 12.63 -5.70 -1.82
C ALA A 56 11.20 -6.22 -1.81
N ARG A 57 10.47 -6.00 -0.72
CA ARG A 57 9.05 -6.31 -0.64
C ARG A 57 8.21 -5.39 -1.52
N ASP A 58 8.49 -4.08 -1.47
CA ASP A 58 7.77 -3.08 -2.26
C ASP A 58 8.01 -3.28 -3.76
N LEU A 59 9.25 -3.66 -4.14
CA LEU A 59 9.56 -4.08 -5.51
C LEU A 59 8.81 -5.35 -5.92
N ARG A 60 8.67 -6.35 -5.05
CA ARG A 60 7.87 -7.54 -5.33
C ARG A 60 6.40 -7.21 -5.49
N ALA A 61 5.83 -6.42 -4.57
CA ALA A 61 4.46 -5.96 -4.68
C ALA A 61 4.22 -5.18 -5.99
N ALA A 62 5.20 -4.39 -6.44
CA ALA A 62 5.14 -3.71 -7.73
C ALA A 62 5.26 -4.69 -8.93
N CYS A 63 6.04 -5.77 -8.81
CA CYS A 63 6.20 -6.80 -9.86
C CYS A 63 4.98 -7.74 -9.93
N ASP A 64 4.39 -8.12 -8.80
CA ASP A 64 3.17 -8.93 -8.78
C ASP A 64 1.95 -8.16 -9.33
N TYR A 65 2.05 -6.82 -9.37
CA TYR A 65 0.98 -5.95 -9.85
C TYR A 65 0.89 -5.88 -11.39
N SER A 66 1.94 -6.26 -12.15
CA SER A 66 1.84 -6.42 -13.60
C SER A 66 3.06 -7.13 -14.19
N ALA A 67 2.93 -8.43 -14.44
CA ALA A 67 3.87 -9.15 -15.29
C ALA A 67 4.01 -8.50 -16.68
N ASP A 68 2.90 -7.96 -17.21
CA ASP A 68 2.84 -7.25 -18.49
C ASP A 68 3.58 -5.90 -18.47
N ALA A 69 3.53 -5.15 -17.34
CA ALA A 69 4.25 -3.88 -17.21
C ALA A 69 5.76 -4.06 -17.02
N LEU A 70 6.21 -5.19 -16.46
CA LEU A 70 7.63 -5.49 -16.35
C LEU A 70 8.23 -5.75 -17.74
N GLU A 71 7.53 -6.47 -18.62
CA GLU A 71 7.95 -6.72 -19.99
C GLU A 71 8.00 -5.43 -20.81
N GLU A 72 7.01 -4.55 -20.64
CA GLU A 72 6.99 -3.22 -21.28
C GLU A 72 8.10 -2.30 -20.75
N LEU A 73 8.40 -2.31 -19.45
CA LEU A 73 9.52 -1.58 -18.85
C LEU A 73 10.88 -2.12 -19.31
N LEU A 74 11.04 -3.43 -19.45
CA LEU A 74 12.26 -4.05 -19.97
C LEU A 74 12.47 -3.72 -21.44
N VAL A 75 11.41 -3.71 -22.26
CA VAL A 75 11.47 -3.26 -23.65
C VAL A 75 11.83 -1.79 -23.72
N ARG A 76 11.24 -0.94 -22.89
CA ARG A 76 11.51 0.49 -22.81
C ARG A 76 12.93 0.80 -22.34
N ALA A 77 13.44 0.09 -21.34
CA ALA A 77 14.82 0.22 -20.85
C ALA A 77 15.87 -0.23 -21.92
N ARG A 78 15.52 -1.21 -22.76
CA ARG A 78 16.38 -1.65 -23.88
C ARG A 78 16.35 -0.69 -25.08
N THR A 79 15.30 0.12 -25.21
CA THR A 79 15.10 1.05 -26.35
C THR A 79 15.43 2.49 -26.04
N GLN A 80 15.58 2.89 -24.77
CA GLN A 80 16.02 4.21 -24.37
C GLN A 80 17.54 4.22 -24.12
N PRO A 81 18.32 5.07 -24.80
CA PRO A 81 19.73 5.26 -24.44
C PRO A 81 19.78 5.94 -23.04
N ASP A 82 20.66 5.42 -22.18
CA ASP A 82 20.87 5.81 -20.80
C ASP A 82 21.01 7.34 -20.64
N PRO A 83 20.17 8.03 -19.86
CA PRO A 83 20.32 9.44 -19.57
C PRO A 83 21.49 9.76 -18.61
N ILE A 84 22.17 8.74 -18.08
CA ILE A 84 23.28 8.90 -17.11
C ILE A 84 24.65 8.98 -17.78
N ALA A 85 24.76 8.69 -19.08
CA ALA A 85 26.03 8.75 -19.81
C ALA A 85 26.44 10.15 -20.30
N SER A 86 25.74 11.22 -19.94
CA SER A 86 26.02 12.59 -20.41
C SER A 86 26.56 13.56 -19.37
N SER A 87 27.07 13.10 -18.23
CA SER A 87 27.78 13.96 -17.30
C SER A 87 29.24 13.53 -17.11
N SER A 88 30.11 14.32 -17.80
CA SER A 88 31.55 14.45 -17.61
C SER A 88 32.43 13.24 -17.90
N TRP A 89 33.12 13.33 -18.99
CA TRP A 89 34.60 13.37 -19.13
C TRP A 89 34.89 13.82 -20.56
N ALA A 90 35.10 15.12 -20.68
CA ALA A 90 35.50 15.79 -21.91
C ALA A 90 36.97 15.53 -22.23
N HIS A 91 37.26 15.79 -23.46
CA HIS A 91 38.55 15.99 -24.11
C HIS A 91 39.29 14.71 -24.57
N THR A 92 38.98 14.29 -25.78
CA THR A 92 40.06 14.12 -26.76
C THR A 92 39.48 14.21 -28.16
N THR A 93 39.92 15.23 -28.87
CA THR A 93 39.70 15.52 -30.30
C THR A 93 40.20 14.39 -31.17
N ARG A 94 39.34 13.91 -32.08
CA ARG A 94 39.80 13.37 -33.37
C ARG A 94 38.76 13.65 -34.44
N GLU A 95 39.12 14.58 -35.33
CA GLU A 95 38.54 14.72 -36.65
C GLU A 95 38.60 13.41 -37.40
N LEU A 96 37.46 12.95 -37.90
CA LEU A 96 37.43 12.02 -39.02
C LEU A 96 36.29 12.40 -39.99
N GLU A 97 36.69 12.49 -41.21
CA GLU A 97 36.06 12.95 -42.42
C GLU A 97 34.66 12.38 -42.69
N ARG A 98 33.81 13.24 -43.27
CA ARG A 98 32.47 12.90 -43.77
C ARG A 98 32.60 12.26 -45.18
N PRO A 99 32.05 11.09 -45.47
CA PRO A 99 31.78 10.66 -46.84
C PRO A 99 30.42 11.23 -47.30
N ARG A 100 30.47 11.92 -48.42
CA ARG A 100 29.30 12.34 -49.19
C ARG A 100 28.68 11.13 -49.87
N ALA A 101 27.42 10.83 -49.66
CA ALA A 101 26.68 9.82 -50.43
C ALA A 101 25.51 10.46 -51.19
N PRO A 102 25.21 10.03 -52.40
CA PRO A 102 24.36 10.69 -53.37
C PRO A 102 22.90 10.27 -53.22
N TRP A 103 22.08 11.16 -52.71
CA TRP A 103 20.62 10.94 -52.52
C TRP A 103 19.72 11.43 -53.62
N ARG A 104 20.31 11.70 -54.83
CA ARG A 104 19.56 12.31 -55.95
C ARG A 104 18.77 11.31 -56.83
N ARG A 105 18.73 10.00 -56.54
CA ARG A 105 18.10 9.02 -57.43
C ARG A 105 16.73 8.46 -56.96
N HIS A 106 16.19 8.89 -55.84
CA HIS A 106 14.92 8.37 -55.33
C HIS A 106 13.77 9.39 -55.24
N ALA A 107 13.94 10.59 -55.81
CA ALA A 107 12.90 11.63 -55.77
C ALA A 107 11.69 11.37 -56.68
N ALA A 108 11.80 10.44 -57.63
CA ALA A 108 10.69 10.14 -58.57
C ALA A 108 9.73 9.05 -58.10
N ALA A 109 10.11 8.23 -57.11
CA ALA A 109 9.25 7.16 -56.60
C ALA A 109 8.30 7.62 -55.49
N ILE A 110 8.56 8.75 -54.84
CA ILE A 110 7.79 9.26 -53.70
C ILE A 110 6.51 9.97 -54.13
N ALA A 111 6.47 10.57 -55.37
CA ALA A 111 5.29 11.28 -55.84
C ALA A 111 4.10 10.36 -56.19
N ALA A 112 4.34 9.13 -56.62
CA ALA A 112 3.27 8.17 -56.92
C ALA A 112 2.64 7.52 -55.66
N ALA A 113 3.40 7.40 -54.58
CA ALA A 113 2.93 6.85 -53.32
C ALA A 113 2.01 7.82 -52.52
N CYS A 114 2.22 9.14 -52.70
CA CYS A 114 1.43 10.15 -51.98
C CYS A 114 -0.01 10.29 -52.54
N VAL A 115 -0.28 9.96 -53.80
CA VAL A 115 -1.63 10.05 -54.39
C VAL A 115 -2.48 8.86 -53.95
N VAL A 116 -1.93 7.66 -53.88
CA VAL A 116 -2.65 6.47 -53.44
C VAL A 116 -2.81 6.46 -51.91
N GLY A 117 -1.83 6.98 -51.16
CA GLY A 117 -1.91 7.15 -49.72
C GLY A 117 -2.91 8.24 -49.30
N GLY A 118 -3.06 9.32 -50.08
CA GLY A 118 -3.99 10.41 -49.78
C GLY A 118 -5.47 9.99 -49.93
N ILE A 119 -5.80 9.17 -50.94
CA ILE A 119 -7.16 8.66 -51.13
C ILE A 119 -7.52 7.65 -50.07
N GLY A 120 -6.56 6.79 -49.64
CA GLY A 120 -6.76 5.83 -48.53
C GLY A 120 -6.97 6.55 -47.19
N TRP A 121 -6.28 7.66 -46.94
CA TRP A 121 -6.42 8.41 -45.69
C TRP A 121 -7.78 9.15 -45.61
N VAL A 122 -8.29 9.69 -46.71
CA VAL A 122 -9.61 10.33 -46.72
C VAL A 122 -10.72 9.28 -46.50
N ALA A 123 -10.59 8.08 -47.07
CA ALA A 123 -11.56 7.01 -46.86
C ALA A 123 -11.49 6.38 -45.45
N LEU A 124 -10.29 6.26 -44.83
CA LEU A 124 -10.14 5.82 -43.43
C LEU A 124 -10.44 6.93 -42.41
N GLY A 125 -10.25 8.20 -42.78
CA GLY A 125 -10.52 9.36 -41.92
C GLY A 125 -12.03 9.62 -41.72
N THR A 126 -12.90 9.01 -42.53
CA THR A 126 -14.35 9.07 -42.32
C THR A 126 -14.89 7.99 -41.39
N LEU A 127 -14.07 6.95 -41.10
CA LEU A 127 -14.33 6.01 -40.02
C LEU A 127 -13.74 6.57 -38.71
N ARG A 128 -14.14 7.75 -38.30
CA ARG A 128 -13.99 8.16 -36.92
C ARG A 128 -14.73 7.09 -36.11
N PRO A 129 -14.03 6.43 -35.13
CA PRO A 129 -14.79 5.68 -34.15
C PRO A 129 -15.81 6.68 -33.60
N ILE A 130 -17.08 6.32 -33.71
CA ILE A 130 -18.14 7.04 -33.01
C ILE A 130 -17.69 6.96 -31.57
N LYS A 131 -17.07 8.05 -31.06
CA LYS A 131 -17.05 8.27 -29.62
C LYS A 131 -18.54 8.29 -29.30
N THR A 132 -19.05 7.18 -28.80
CA THR A 132 -20.30 7.20 -28.06
C THR A 132 -20.13 8.37 -27.12
N ALA A 133 -20.83 9.46 -27.42
CA ALA A 133 -20.93 10.59 -26.51
C ALA A 133 -21.45 9.94 -25.22
N GLU A 134 -20.56 9.76 -24.25
CA GLU A 134 -21.00 9.50 -22.88
C GLU A 134 -21.92 10.66 -22.57
N GLY A 135 -23.21 10.37 -22.47
CA GLY A 135 -24.21 11.38 -22.15
C GLY A 135 -23.78 12.09 -20.87
N PRO A 136 -24.13 13.37 -20.68
CA PRO A 136 -23.77 14.10 -19.48
C PRO A 136 -24.38 13.33 -18.28
N GLY A 137 -23.51 12.58 -17.56
CA GLY A 137 -23.93 11.83 -16.36
C GLY A 137 -23.68 10.32 -16.35
N ALA A 138 -22.84 9.76 -17.26
CA ALA A 138 -22.46 8.35 -17.12
C ALA A 138 -21.81 8.11 -15.75
N ILE A 139 -22.52 7.38 -14.86
CA ILE A 139 -22.00 6.95 -13.56
C ILE A 139 -21.30 5.62 -13.80
N THR A 140 -20.01 5.56 -13.49
CA THR A 140 -19.28 4.29 -13.39
C THR A 140 -19.42 3.74 -11.99
N GLU A 141 -19.94 2.52 -11.86
CA GLU A 141 -20.08 1.84 -10.57
C GLU A 141 -19.22 0.57 -10.56
N ILE A 142 -18.42 0.40 -9.50
CA ILE A 142 -17.55 -0.75 -9.28
C ILE A 142 -17.80 -1.26 -7.87
N ASN A 143 -18.02 -2.57 -7.73
CA ASN A 143 -18.15 -3.24 -6.44
C ASN A 143 -16.90 -4.08 -6.21
N LEU A 144 -16.25 -3.89 -5.05
CA LEU A 144 -15.09 -4.66 -4.62
C LEU A 144 -15.34 -5.23 -3.23
N ALA A 145 -14.88 -6.45 -3.00
CA ALA A 145 -14.97 -7.09 -1.70
C ALA A 145 -13.78 -8.01 -1.48
N THR A 146 -13.41 -8.19 -0.22
CA THR A 146 -12.41 -9.13 0.27
C THR A 146 -13.06 -10.19 1.15
N ARG A 147 -12.50 -11.39 1.13
CA ARG A 147 -12.84 -12.49 2.04
C ARG A 147 -12.03 -12.38 3.33
N HIS A 148 -12.36 -13.25 4.27
CA HIS A 148 -11.58 -13.40 5.51
C HIS A 148 -10.11 -13.71 5.21
N GLY A 149 -9.17 -12.91 5.78
CA GLY A 149 -7.73 -12.99 5.54
C GLY A 149 -7.26 -12.43 4.19
N GLU A 150 -8.17 -12.00 3.31
CA GLU A 150 -7.82 -11.43 2.01
C GLU A 150 -7.59 -9.92 2.10
N LEU A 151 -6.55 -9.44 1.43
CA LEU A 151 -6.26 -8.02 1.22
C LEU A 151 -6.33 -7.72 -0.27
N LEU A 152 -6.88 -6.57 -0.64
CA LEU A 152 -6.99 -6.13 -2.03
C LEU A 152 -6.44 -4.72 -2.19
N SER A 153 -5.57 -4.51 -3.19
CA SER A 153 -5.13 -3.18 -3.60
C SER A 153 -5.64 -2.86 -5.00
N ARG A 154 -6.20 -1.69 -5.19
CA ARG A 154 -6.76 -1.25 -6.48
C ARG A 154 -6.47 0.22 -6.76
N ARG A 155 -5.90 0.50 -7.93
CA ARG A 155 -5.85 1.86 -8.46
C ARG A 155 -7.20 2.19 -9.12
N LEU A 156 -7.79 3.29 -8.71
CA LEU A 156 -9.06 3.79 -9.24
C LEU A 156 -8.86 4.66 -10.48
N ALA A 157 -9.95 5.03 -11.16
CA ALA A 157 -9.90 5.79 -12.41
C ALA A 157 -9.31 7.20 -12.27
N ASP A 158 -9.38 7.79 -11.06
CA ASP A 158 -8.79 9.09 -10.72
C ASP A 158 -7.34 8.98 -10.20
N SER A 159 -6.73 7.80 -10.32
CA SER A 159 -5.41 7.44 -9.78
C SER A 159 -5.33 7.32 -8.26
N THR A 160 -6.41 7.49 -7.52
CA THR A 160 -6.48 7.14 -6.10
C THR A 160 -6.15 5.67 -5.91
N VAL A 161 -5.35 5.35 -4.89
CA VAL A 161 -5.09 3.96 -4.52
C VAL A 161 -5.99 3.60 -3.35
N LEU A 162 -6.77 2.54 -3.54
CA LEU A 162 -7.63 1.94 -2.53
C LEU A 162 -7.01 0.64 -2.07
N HIS A 163 -6.87 0.47 -0.77
CA HIS A 163 -6.55 -0.80 -0.14
C HIS A 163 -7.76 -1.26 0.68
N LEU A 164 -8.19 -2.51 0.51
CA LEU A 164 -9.22 -3.13 1.32
C LEU A 164 -8.58 -4.17 2.23
N ASN A 165 -8.91 -4.09 3.52
CA ASN A 165 -8.53 -5.06 4.50
C ASN A 165 -9.45 -6.29 4.45
N THR A 166 -9.23 -7.26 5.32
CA THR A 166 -10.02 -8.49 5.47
C THR A 166 -11.51 -8.18 5.67
N ASP A 167 -12.40 -9.05 5.16
CA ASP A 167 -13.87 -8.97 5.33
C ASP A 167 -14.47 -7.60 4.99
N SER A 168 -13.96 -6.94 3.95
CA SER A 168 -14.34 -5.58 3.58
C SER A 168 -15.13 -5.55 2.28
N ALA A 169 -16.06 -4.61 2.17
CA ALA A 169 -16.84 -4.42 0.95
C ALA A 169 -17.10 -2.93 0.67
N VAL A 170 -16.83 -2.51 -0.58
CA VAL A 170 -17.06 -1.15 -1.05
C VAL A 170 -17.82 -1.11 -2.37
N THR A 171 -18.61 -0.06 -2.56
CA THR A 171 -19.14 0.37 -3.85
C THR A 171 -18.53 1.73 -4.20
N ILE A 172 -17.92 1.83 -5.37
CA ILE A 172 -17.31 3.05 -5.88
C ILE A 172 -18.21 3.59 -6.97
N ARG A 173 -18.60 4.87 -6.87
CA ARG A 173 -19.40 5.58 -7.87
C ARG A 173 -18.69 6.83 -8.31
N TYR A 174 -18.27 6.87 -9.57
CA TYR A 174 -17.62 8.01 -10.17
C TYR A 174 -18.49 8.58 -11.29
N SER A 175 -18.61 9.90 -11.26
CA SER A 175 -19.22 10.70 -12.33
C SER A 175 -18.33 11.89 -12.64
N ASN A 176 -18.74 12.73 -13.60
CA ASN A 176 -18.06 14.00 -13.89
C ASN A 176 -18.12 15.01 -12.72
N GLN A 177 -19.01 14.78 -11.73
CA GLN A 177 -19.23 15.69 -10.61
C GLN A 177 -18.83 15.10 -9.25
N GLU A 178 -18.77 13.77 -9.12
CA GLU A 178 -18.59 13.10 -7.84
C GLU A 178 -17.57 11.95 -7.91
N ARG A 179 -16.79 11.82 -6.84
CA ARG A 179 -15.96 10.67 -6.51
C ARG A 179 -16.45 10.11 -5.19
N LEU A 180 -17.37 9.16 -5.24
CA LEU A 180 -18.09 8.66 -4.06
C LEU A 180 -17.77 7.19 -3.84
N VAL A 181 -17.43 6.83 -2.61
CA VAL A 181 -17.19 5.46 -2.16
C VAL A 181 -18.11 5.16 -0.99
N PHE A 182 -18.79 4.03 -1.03
CA PHE A 182 -19.56 3.49 0.09
C PHE A 182 -18.78 2.34 0.71
N LEU A 183 -18.34 2.46 1.94
CA LEU A 183 -17.79 1.36 2.73
C LEU A 183 -18.94 0.68 3.47
N HIS A 184 -19.31 -0.52 3.02
CA HIS A 184 -20.43 -1.27 3.58
C HIS A 184 -20.06 -1.96 4.89
N ASN A 185 -18.88 -2.52 4.97
CA ASN A 185 -18.28 -3.16 6.15
C ASN A 185 -16.77 -3.27 5.99
N GLY A 186 -16.07 -3.51 7.10
CA GLY A 186 -14.65 -3.74 7.14
C GLY A 186 -13.83 -2.45 7.15
N GLU A 187 -12.65 -2.48 6.56
CA GLU A 187 -11.64 -1.43 6.65
C GLU A 187 -11.03 -1.12 5.28
N ALA A 188 -10.85 0.15 5.00
CA ALA A 188 -10.29 0.62 3.75
C ALA A 188 -9.36 1.82 3.97
N ASP A 189 -8.15 1.76 3.41
CA ASP A 189 -7.21 2.88 3.31
C ASP A 189 -7.31 3.50 1.91
N PHE A 190 -7.24 4.82 1.87
CA PHE A 190 -7.35 5.62 0.67
C PHE A 190 -6.15 6.57 0.56
N ALA A 191 -5.27 6.33 -0.41
CA ALA A 191 -4.27 7.32 -0.84
C ALA A 191 -4.87 8.15 -1.97
N VAL A 192 -5.52 9.25 -1.63
CA VAL A 192 -6.36 10.03 -2.56
C VAL A 192 -5.53 10.97 -3.40
N THR A 193 -5.72 10.89 -4.72
CA THR A 193 -5.15 11.86 -5.65
C THR A 193 -5.89 13.19 -5.54
N HIS A 194 -5.12 14.27 -5.35
CA HIS A 194 -5.68 15.62 -5.31
C HIS A 194 -6.34 16.00 -6.63
N GLU A 195 -7.59 16.44 -6.57
CA GLU A 195 -8.33 16.94 -7.73
C GLU A 195 -9.10 18.22 -7.37
N ALA A 196 -8.74 19.34 -7.99
CA ALA A 196 -9.44 20.60 -7.78
C ALA A 196 -10.86 20.54 -8.35
N GLY A 197 -11.84 20.87 -7.53
CA GLY A 197 -13.25 20.97 -7.94
C GLY A 197 -14.10 19.72 -7.75
N ARG A 198 -13.50 18.52 -7.56
CA ARG A 198 -14.24 17.27 -7.36
C ARG A 198 -13.73 16.54 -6.11
N ALA A 199 -14.37 16.81 -4.97
CA ALA A 199 -14.00 16.19 -3.69
C ALA A 199 -14.17 14.67 -3.73
N PHE A 200 -13.27 13.95 -3.03
CA PHE A 200 -13.41 12.52 -2.76
C PHE A 200 -14.25 12.33 -1.50
N ARG A 201 -15.26 11.49 -1.56
CA ARG A 201 -16.18 11.24 -0.45
C ARG A 201 -16.25 9.77 -0.12
N VAL A 202 -16.11 9.44 1.16
CA VAL A 202 -16.36 8.09 1.67
C VAL A 202 -17.55 8.13 2.61
N VAL A 203 -18.51 7.26 2.38
CA VAL A 203 -19.68 7.08 3.25
C VAL A 203 -19.56 5.71 3.91
N ALA A 204 -19.44 5.70 5.24
CA ALA A 204 -19.34 4.51 6.07
C ALA A 204 -20.47 4.54 7.13
N GLY A 205 -21.60 3.90 6.82
CA GLY A 205 -22.80 3.97 7.65
C GLY A 205 -23.35 5.40 7.78
N ALA A 206 -23.43 5.89 9.01
CA ALA A 206 -23.87 7.24 9.31
C ALA A 206 -22.77 8.32 9.18
N VAL A 207 -21.56 7.93 8.80
CA VAL A 207 -20.39 8.82 8.71
C VAL A 207 -20.08 9.14 7.26
N GLN A 208 -19.78 10.40 6.97
CA GLN A 208 -19.24 10.86 5.71
C GLN A 208 -17.88 11.51 5.96
N VAL A 209 -16.89 11.06 5.21
CA VAL A 209 -15.54 11.63 5.16
C VAL A 209 -15.38 12.34 3.83
N VAL A 210 -14.98 13.61 3.86
CA VAL A 210 -14.71 14.42 2.64
C VAL A 210 -13.25 14.80 2.62
N ASP A 211 -12.61 14.49 1.51
CA ASP A 211 -11.19 14.67 1.28
C ASP A 211 -10.88 15.38 -0.04
N ARG A 212 -9.67 15.95 -0.14
CA ARG A 212 -9.17 16.64 -1.34
C ARG A 212 -7.76 16.24 -1.75
N GLY A 213 -7.15 15.27 -1.09
CA GLY A 213 -5.79 14.78 -1.39
C GLY A 213 -5.00 14.47 -0.13
N THR A 214 -5.34 13.38 0.53
CA THR A 214 -4.79 12.91 1.79
C THR A 214 -4.60 11.40 1.73
N GLN A 215 -3.89 10.86 2.72
CA GLN A 215 -3.97 9.44 3.02
C GLN A 215 -4.72 9.24 4.34
N PHE A 216 -5.78 8.44 4.31
CA PHE A 216 -6.59 8.14 5.47
C PHE A 216 -7.21 6.74 5.40
N ASP A 217 -7.43 6.17 6.57
CA ASP A 217 -8.05 4.87 6.80
C ASP A 217 -9.44 5.03 7.41
N VAL A 218 -10.37 4.18 7.02
CA VAL A 218 -11.73 4.11 7.56
C VAL A 218 -12.04 2.66 7.93
N LEU A 219 -12.19 2.41 9.23
CA LEU A 219 -12.66 1.14 9.77
C LEU A 219 -14.13 1.27 10.18
N ARG A 220 -14.99 0.47 9.58
CA ARG A 220 -16.40 0.36 9.94
C ARG A 220 -16.66 -0.95 10.65
N GLU A 221 -16.89 -0.86 11.94
CA GLU A 221 -17.29 -1.97 12.80
C GLU A 221 -18.78 -1.87 13.20
N ARG A 222 -19.27 -2.91 13.90
CA ARG A 222 -20.65 -2.85 14.45
C ARG A 222 -20.76 -1.73 15.46
N GLY A 223 -21.61 -0.74 15.15
CA GLY A 223 -21.94 0.37 16.05
C GLY A 223 -20.93 1.52 16.07
N ALA A 224 -19.82 1.47 15.31
CA ALA A 224 -18.86 2.55 15.26
C ALA A 224 -18.14 2.62 13.90
N THR A 225 -17.70 3.84 13.55
CA THR A 225 -16.78 4.09 12.44
C THR A 225 -15.57 4.84 12.99
N VAL A 226 -14.39 4.31 12.71
CA VAL A 226 -13.10 4.91 13.08
C VAL A 226 -12.48 5.51 11.83
N VAL A 227 -12.05 6.76 11.90
CA VAL A 227 -11.34 7.45 10.81
C VAL A 227 -9.97 7.86 11.32
N THR A 228 -8.92 7.36 10.70
CA THR A 228 -7.52 7.66 11.02
C THR A 228 -6.89 8.39 9.84
N VAL A 229 -6.30 9.56 10.07
CA VAL A 229 -5.60 10.31 9.02
C VAL A 229 -4.11 10.06 9.15
N VAL A 230 -3.49 9.58 8.06
CA VAL A 230 -2.06 9.35 7.99
C VAL A 230 -1.35 10.64 7.61
N GLU A 231 -1.79 11.27 6.50
CA GLU A 231 -1.21 12.51 5.99
C GLU A 231 -2.30 13.44 5.49
N GLY A 232 -2.13 14.76 5.70
CA GLY A 232 -3.09 15.79 5.30
C GLY A 232 -4.21 16.00 6.31
N GLN A 233 -5.42 16.28 5.84
CA GLN A 233 -6.59 16.44 6.71
C GLN A 233 -7.89 16.11 5.98
N VAL A 234 -8.86 15.57 6.70
CA VAL A 234 -10.20 15.25 6.20
C VAL A 234 -11.28 15.95 7.04
N ALA A 235 -12.44 16.17 6.43
CA ALA A 235 -13.64 16.62 7.13
C ALA A 235 -14.57 15.42 7.37
N VAL A 236 -14.86 15.14 8.63
CA VAL A 236 -15.75 14.04 9.05
C VAL A 236 -17.08 14.64 9.49
N SER A 237 -18.19 14.20 8.90
CA SER A 237 -19.54 14.67 9.19
C SER A 237 -20.52 13.50 9.29
N SER A 238 -21.72 13.76 9.80
CA SER A 238 -22.83 12.81 9.66
C SER A 238 -23.25 12.75 8.19
N SER A 239 -23.48 11.55 7.67
CA SER A 239 -23.96 11.33 6.30
C SER A 239 -25.34 11.97 6.03
N LEU A 240 -26.08 12.32 7.08
CA LEU A 240 -27.40 12.95 7.02
C LEU A 240 -27.35 14.49 7.09
N SER A 241 -26.17 15.11 7.30
CA SER A 241 -26.07 16.52 7.67
C SER A 241 -25.55 17.46 6.58
N ASP A 242 -25.45 17.04 5.33
CA ASP A 242 -24.87 17.82 4.22
C ASP A 242 -23.54 18.54 4.58
N GLY A 243 -22.75 17.90 5.45
CA GLY A 243 -21.48 18.44 5.94
C GLY A 243 -21.59 19.46 7.07
N ARG A 244 -22.80 19.79 7.56
CA ARG A 244 -22.97 20.71 8.70
C ARG A 244 -22.43 20.06 9.97
N GLY A 245 -21.69 20.86 10.76
CA GLY A 245 -21.04 20.36 11.98
C GLY A 245 -19.89 19.39 11.73
N ALA A 246 -19.24 19.47 10.57
CA ALA A 246 -18.07 18.64 10.26
C ALA A 246 -16.94 18.88 11.27
N VAL A 247 -16.29 17.79 11.68
CA VAL A 247 -15.08 17.81 12.50
C VAL A 247 -13.88 17.59 11.58
N THR A 248 -12.91 18.49 11.66
CA THR A 248 -11.64 18.34 10.91
C THR A 248 -10.70 17.43 11.68
N VAL A 249 -10.18 16.41 11.00
CA VAL A 249 -9.17 15.45 11.52
C VAL A 249 -7.90 15.61 10.70
N GLY A 250 -6.79 15.94 11.35
CA GLY A 250 -5.49 16.13 10.72
C GLY A 250 -4.61 14.86 10.78
N GLY A 251 -3.46 14.92 10.12
CA GLY A 251 -2.49 13.81 10.11
C GLY A 251 -2.09 13.34 11.51
N ASN A 252 -1.89 12.04 11.66
CA ASN A 252 -1.61 11.36 12.94
C ASN A 252 -2.70 11.57 14.00
N HIS A 253 -3.94 11.75 13.56
CA HIS A 253 -5.09 11.81 14.45
C HIS A 253 -6.17 10.83 14.01
N GLN A 254 -6.96 10.41 15.00
CA GLN A 254 -8.06 9.47 14.83
C GLN A 254 -9.31 10.01 15.50
N VAL A 255 -10.46 9.80 14.88
CA VAL A 255 -11.77 10.05 15.48
C VAL A 255 -12.62 8.79 15.41
N THR A 256 -13.27 8.46 16.52
CA THR A 256 -14.27 7.39 16.59
C THR A 256 -15.66 7.99 16.64
N VAL A 257 -16.50 7.60 15.69
CA VAL A 257 -17.90 8.01 15.62
C VAL A 257 -18.77 6.82 16.01
N VAL A 258 -19.41 6.89 17.16
CA VAL A 258 -20.36 5.86 17.61
C VAL A 258 -21.69 6.07 16.89
N GLU A 259 -22.31 5.00 16.41
CA GLU A 259 -23.57 5.06 15.67
C GLU A 259 -24.68 5.72 16.53
N GLY A 260 -25.39 6.68 15.93
CA GLY A 260 -26.42 7.46 16.63
C GLY A 260 -25.90 8.57 17.54
N VAL A 261 -24.59 8.75 17.68
CA VAL A 261 -23.97 9.80 18.50
C VAL A 261 -23.30 10.83 17.60
N TRP A 262 -23.80 12.07 17.63
CA TRP A 262 -23.20 13.21 16.93
C TRP A 262 -23.29 14.50 17.80
N PRO A 263 -22.25 15.33 17.89
CA PRO A 263 -20.92 15.18 17.27
C PRO A 263 -20.11 14.04 17.89
N PRO A 264 -19.07 13.53 17.18
CA PRO A 264 -18.19 12.51 17.71
C PRO A 264 -17.33 13.04 18.87
N ALA A 265 -16.70 12.14 19.59
CA ALA A 265 -15.66 12.51 20.54
C ALA A 265 -14.55 13.30 19.83
N LYS A 266 -13.80 14.10 20.59
CA LYS A 266 -12.66 14.85 20.06
C LYS A 266 -11.64 13.90 19.43
N ALA A 267 -11.09 14.27 18.28
CA ALA A 267 -10.00 13.54 17.66
C ALA A 267 -8.80 13.44 18.63
N ILE A 268 -8.20 12.26 18.70
CA ILE A 268 -7.05 11.94 19.52
C ILE A 268 -5.80 11.74 18.65
N ALA A 269 -4.64 12.09 19.18
CA ALA A 269 -3.37 11.79 18.52
C ALA A 269 -3.10 10.27 18.58
N VAL A 270 -2.70 9.69 17.46
CA VAL A 270 -2.36 8.28 17.32
C VAL A 270 -1.11 8.13 16.47
N ASP A 271 -0.47 6.99 16.56
CA ASP A 271 0.54 6.56 15.59
C ASP A 271 -0.20 5.95 14.38
N ALA A 272 -0.43 6.77 13.35
CA ALA A 272 -1.18 6.36 12.18
C ALA A 272 -0.47 5.24 11.40
N GLN A 273 0.87 5.21 11.38
CA GLN A 273 1.63 4.13 10.73
C GLN A 273 1.40 2.78 11.42
N LYS A 274 1.28 2.80 12.75
CA LYS A 274 0.93 1.60 13.51
C LYS A 274 -0.49 1.13 13.17
N THR A 275 -1.44 2.06 13.08
CA THR A 275 -2.84 1.75 12.76
C THR A 275 -2.96 1.17 11.35
N THR A 276 -2.19 1.68 10.39
CA THR A 276 -2.19 1.24 9.00
C THR A 276 -1.11 0.19 8.67
N ALA A 277 -0.49 -0.44 9.68
CA ALA A 277 0.53 -1.46 9.50
C ALA A 277 0.02 -2.68 8.70
N TRP A 278 -1.31 -2.90 8.70
CA TRP A 278 -1.96 -3.95 7.92
C TRP A 278 -1.73 -3.80 6.39
N LEU A 279 -1.52 -2.58 5.89
CA LEU A 279 -1.12 -2.33 4.49
C LEU A 279 0.16 -3.10 4.13
N HIS A 280 0.97 -3.36 5.12
CA HIS A 280 2.22 -4.09 5.03
C HIS A 280 2.12 -5.52 5.59
N ARG A 281 0.90 -6.04 5.74
CA ARG A 281 0.62 -7.36 6.32
C ARG A 281 1.21 -7.54 7.71
N GLN A 282 1.22 -6.46 8.49
CA GLN A 282 1.76 -6.43 9.86
C GLN A 282 0.71 -5.91 10.83
N ILE A 283 0.80 -6.39 12.06
CA ILE A 283 0.07 -5.88 13.21
C ILE A 283 1.12 -5.47 14.24
N VAL A 284 1.01 -4.26 14.76
CA VAL A 284 1.97 -3.71 15.73
C VAL A 284 1.29 -3.54 17.07
N PHE A 285 1.80 -4.20 18.10
CA PHE A 285 1.32 -4.08 19.47
C PHE A 285 2.35 -3.38 20.35
N ASN A 286 1.88 -2.55 21.25
CA ASN A 286 2.69 -1.89 22.27
C ASN A 286 1.93 -1.92 23.59
N HIS A 287 2.33 -2.80 24.51
CA HIS A 287 1.64 -3.07 25.79
C HIS A 287 0.12 -3.31 25.59
N ALA A 288 -0.23 -4.03 24.52
CA ALA A 288 -1.63 -4.33 24.24
C ALA A 288 -2.09 -5.56 25.04
N PRO A 289 -3.27 -5.50 25.69
CA PRO A 289 -3.81 -6.65 26.40
C PRO A 289 -4.10 -7.80 25.42
N LEU A 290 -3.83 -9.03 25.86
CA LEU A 290 -3.92 -10.23 25.02
C LEU A 290 -5.30 -10.45 24.39
N ASP A 291 -6.38 -10.01 25.05
CA ASP A 291 -7.73 -10.05 24.47
C ASP A 291 -7.84 -9.20 23.21
N LYS A 292 -7.23 -8.01 23.21
CA LYS A 292 -7.17 -7.12 22.04
C LYS A 292 -6.27 -7.67 20.96
N VAL A 293 -5.13 -8.24 21.36
CA VAL A 293 -4.21 -8.91 20.43
C VAL A 293 -4.90 -10.09 19.74
N ALA A 294 -5.59 -10.96 20.50
CA ALA A 294 -6.33 -12.08 19.93
C ALA A 294 -7.47 -11.62 19.02
N ALA A 295 -8.21 -10.57 19.40
CA ALA A 295 -9.27 -10.00 18.58
C ALA A 295 -8.74 -9.50 17.23
N GLU A 296 -7.59 -8.82 17.22
CA GLU A 296 -6.99 -8.35 15.98
C GLU A 296 -6.46 -9.50 15.10
N PHE A 297 -5.82 -10.51 15.68
CA PHE A 297 -5.44 -11.72 14.95
C PHE A 297 -6.64 -12.47 14.38
N ASN A 298 -7.76 -12.49 15.08
CA ASN A 298 -8.98 -13.15 14.64
C ASN A 298 -9.62 -12.49 13.42
N ARG A 299 -9.18 -11.32 13.02
CA ARG A 299 -9.57 -10.69 11.76
C ARG A 299 -8.93 -11.38 10.54
N TYR A 300 -7.82 -12.10 10.73
CA TYR A 300 -7.02 -12.69 9.65
C TYR A 300 -6.87 -14.20 9.77
N ALA A 301 -6.93 -14.72 10.99
CA ALA A 301 -6.60 -16.10 11.27
C ALA A 301 -7.71 -17.06 10.80
N PRO A 302 -7.35 -18.17 10.13
CA PRO A 302 -8.33 -19.16 9.66
C PRO A 302 -9.04 -19.89 10.80
N LYS A 303 -8.45 -19.90 12.00
CA LYS A 303 -9.02 -20.46 13.23
C LYS A 303 -9.03 -19.38 14.31
N PRO A 304 -10.17 -19.10 14.95
CA PRO A 304 -10.24 -18.10 16.00
C PRO A 304 -9.39 -18.50 17.22
N ILE A 305 -8.73 -17.51 17.82
CA ILE A 305 -7.97 -17.59 19.06
C ILE A 305 -8.92 -17.19 20.19
N GLU A 306 -9.15 -18.10 21.13
CA GLU A 306 -9.99 -17.91 22.30
C GLU A 306 -9.16 -17.87 23.58
N ILE A 307 -9.27 -16.78 24.34
CA ILE A 307 -8.62 -16.66 25.66
C ILE A 307 -9.56 -17.21 26.73
N VAL A 308 -9.29 -18.43 27.20
CA VAL A 308 -10.16 -19.16 28.13
C VAL A 308 -10.01 -18.67 29.59
N THR A 309 -8.79 -18.31 29.98
CA THR A 309 -8.49 -17.87 31.35
C THR A 309 -8.60 -16.37 31.50
N PRO A 310 -9.57 -15.83 32.28
CA PRO A 310 -9.80 -14.38 32.38
C PRO A 310 -8.57 -13.58 32.82
N GLY A 311 -7.71 -14.13 33.65
CA GLY A 311 -6.46 -13.50 34.10
C GLY A 311 -5.46 -13.22 32.97
N LEU A 312 -5.47 -14.02 31.89
CA LEU A 312 -4.61 -13.82 30.73
C LEU A 312 -5.08 -12.70 29.79
N GLN A 313 -6.34 -12.33 29.84
CA GLN A 313 -6.89 -11.26 28.98
C GLN A 313 -6.11 -9.95 29.10
N LYS A 314 -5.57 -9.68 30.30
CA LYS A 314 -4.80 -8.47 30.62
C LYS A 314 -3.28 -8.63 30.43
N LEU A 315 -2.81 -9.81 29.99
CA LEU A 315 -1.39 -10.01 29.71
C LEU A 315 -0.97 -9.06 28.57
N GLU A 316 0.01 -8.21 28.87
CA GLU A 316 0.49 -7.22 27.90
C GLU A 316 1.43 -7.85 26.89
N ILE A 317 1.15 -7.63 25.62
CA ILE A 317 1.94 -8.09 24.47
C ILE A 317 2.50 -6.88 23.74
N SER A 318 3.80 -6.94 23.44
CA SER A 318 4.47 -5.97 22.56
C SER A 318 5.20 -6.72 21.46
N GLY A 319 5.12 -6.21 20.23
CA GLY A 319 5.79 -6.82 19.08
C GLY A 319 5.15 -6.47 17.77
N VAL A 320 5.82 -6.89 16.69
CA VAL A 320 5.33 -6.79 15.31
C VAL A 320 5.12 -8.21 14.81
N PHE A 321 3.93 -8.49 14.32
CA PHE A 321 3.54 -9.83 13.85
C PHE A 321 3.00 -9.75 12.42
N SER A 322 3.20 -10.81 11.65
CA SER A 322 2.63 -10.92 10.31
C SER A 322 1.17 -11.36 10.35
N THR A 323 0.31 -10.76 9.53
CA THR A 323 -1.06 -11.23 9.30
C THR A 323 -1.10 -12.52 8.48
N ASP A 324 -0.05 -12.79 7.69
CA ASP A 324 0.05 -13.98 6.84
C ASP A 324 0.60 -15.20 7.58
N ASP A 325 1.20 -15.00 8.76
CA ASP A 325 1.78 -16.07 9.58
C ASP A 325 1.22 -16.07 11.01
N PRO A 326 -0.05 -16.44 11.20
CA PRO A 326 -0.60 -16.62 12.53
C PRO A 326 0.12 -17.68 13.36
N ALA A 327 0.80 -18.64 12.69
CA ALA A 327 1.54 -19.70 13.38
C ALA A 327 2.74 -19.15 14.16
N ALA A 328 3.39 -18.09 13.66
CA ALA A 328 4.46 -17.42 14.41
C ALA A 328 3.94 -16.80 15.71
N PHE A 329 2.75 -16.18 15.70
CA PHE A 329 2.13 -15.67 16.92
C PHE A 329 1.77 -16.79 17.90
N ILE A 330 1.25 -17.91 17.41
CA ILE A 330 0.95 -19.10 18.24
C ILE A 330 2.23 -19.68 18.84
N ALA A 331 3.32 -19.75 18.08
CA ALA A 331 4.63 -20.19 18.59
C ALA A 331 5.16 -19.24 19.68
N PHE A 332 4.98 -17.92 19.47
CA PHE A 332 5.30 -16.92 20.50
C PHE A 332 4.49 -17.15 21.78
N LEU A 333 3.17 -17.34 21.70
CA LEU A 333 2.34 -17.63 22.88
C LEU A 333 2.79 -18.91 23.61
N ARG A 334 3.18 -19.97 22.88
CA ARG A 334 3.71 -21.21 23.45
C ARG A 334 5.04 -21.02 24.17
N SER A 335 5.82 -20.00 23.82
CA SER A 335 7.10 -19.69 24.48
C SER A 335 6.92 -19.01 25.84
N LEU A 336 5.72 -18.51 26.16
CA LEU A 336 5.43 -17.87 27.43
C LEU A 336 5.15 -18.92 28.52
N ASN A 337 5.93 -18.92 29.59
CA ASN A 337 5.82 -19.91 30.68
C ASN A 337 4.45 -19.94 31.37
N SER A 338 3.72 -18.81 31.32
CA SER A 338 2.40 -18.66 31.96
C SER A 338 1.25 -19.10 31.03
N VAL A 339 1.51 -19.48 29.79
CA VAL A 339 0.51 -19.71 28.77
C VAL A 339 0.58 -21.14 28.25
N ARG A 340 -0.59 -21.79 28.15
CA ARG A 340 -0.80 -23.06 27.47
C ARG A 340 -1.67 -22.86 26.26
N VAL A 341 -1.24 -23.35 25.09
CA VAL A 341 -1.96 -23.24 23.84
C VAL A 341 -2.38 -24.63 23.36
N GLU A 342 -3.67 -24.83 23.20
CA GLU A 342 -4.29 -26.04 22.64
C GLU A 342 -4.92 -25.71 21.30
N GLU A 343 -4.49 -26.39 20.25
CA GLU A 343 -5.06 -26.25 18.93
C GLU A 343 -6.03 -27.40 18.64
N THR A 344 -7.25 -27.04 18.26
CA THR A 344 -8.30 -27.98 17.83
C THR A 344 -8.54 -27.88 16.32
N ALA A 345 -9.44 -28.67 15.78
CA ALA A 345 -9.82 -28.57 14.38
C ALA A 345 -10.44 -27.22 14.02
N THR A 346 -11.15 -26.57 14.96
CA THR A 346 -11.98 -25.38 14.69
C THR A 346 -11.46 -24.11 15.37
N GLN A 347 -10.64 -24.19 16.41
CA GLN A 347 -10.19 -23.03 17.20
C GLN A 347 -8.86 -23.28 17.89
N ILE A 348 -8.24 -22.20 18.34
CA ILE A 348 -7.01 -22.17 19.13
C ILE A 348 -7.38 -21.65 20.52
N ARG A 349 -7.20 -22.48 21.56
CA ARG A 349 -7.54 -22.12 22.94
C ARG A 349 -6.28 -21.75 23.71
N VAL A 350 -6.31 -20.60 24.35
CA VAL A 350 -5.22 -20.07 25.15
C VAL A 350 -5.64 -20.03 26.61
N SER A 351 -4.97 -20.78 27.45
CA SER A 351 -5.25 -20.90 28.88
C SER A 351 -4.00 -20.62 29.72
N GLY A 352 -4.21 -20.31 31.00
CA GLY A 352 -3.11 -20.21 31.96
C GLY A 352 -2.53 -21.59 32.29
N ASN A 353 -1.22 -21.64 32.44
CA ASN A 353 -0.57 -22.85 32.95
C ASN A 353 -0.97 -23.05 34.41
N PRO A 354 -1.48 -24.22 34.82
CA PRO A 354 -1.72 -24.47 36.25
C PRO A 354 -0.38 -24.44 36.97
N ASN A 355 -0.27 -23.60 38.00
CA ASN A 355 0.86 -23.60 38.92
C ASN A 355 0.93 -24.92 39.68
#